data_aa29600f396a56adae03e528137c7587
#
_entry.id   aa29600f396a56adae03e528137c7587
#
_cell.length_a   1.000
_cell.length_b   1.000
_cell.length_c   1.000
_cell.angle_alpha   90.00
_cell.angle_beta   90.00
_cell.angle_gamma   90.00
#
_symmetry.space_group_name_H-M   'P 1'
#
loop_
_entity.id
_entity.type
_entity.pdbx_description
1 polymer ?
#
loop_
_entity_poly.entity_id
_entity_poly.type
_entity_poly.pdbx_seq_one_letter_code
_entity_poly.pdbx_strand_id
1 'polypeptide(L)'
;MPDTESQTQDKWAQYPCTILEFAPPERLRIDLRRPLGAPERAILASLGLDRPFAVLTAENPMGENTEDEPTPVQQAESDQRNDARRGELEAELRKSGIEYQPCDGVAADGEYREHGVAVVLPREQAVMLARRFGQLAIFWFDGRSFSLVGAVARNPSEKLPKR
;
A
#
# COMPACT_ATOMS: atom_id res chain seq x y z
N MET A 1 0.09 -15.36 -23.64
CA MET A 1 -0.07 -14.91 -22.26
C MET A 1 1.13 -14.07 -21.86
N PRO A 2 0.92 -12.88 -21.31
CA PRO A 2 2.03 -12.17 -20.72
C PRO A 2 2.60 -13.03 -19.57
N ASP A 3 3.91 -13.06 -19.46
CA ASP A 3 4.54 -13.81 -18.37
C ASP A 3 4.35 -13.08 -17.04
N THR A 4 4.51 -13.83 -15.96
CA THR A 4 4.32 -13.29 -14.60
C THR A 4 5.26 -12.14 -14.30
N GLU A 5 6.47 -12.19 -14.85
CA GLU A 5 7.48 -11.15 -14.65
C GLU A 5 7.06 -9.84 -15.32
N SER A 6 6.55 -9.90 -16.53
CA SER A 6 6.04 -8.71 -17.25
C SER A 6 4.87 -8.07 -16.50
N GLN A 7 3.93 -8.87 -16.01
CA GLN A 7 2.81 -8.37 -15.21
C GLN A 7 3.28 -7.70 -13.92
N THR A 8 4.26 -8.28 -13.25
CA THR A 8 4.86 -7.71 -12.04
C THR A 8 5.49 -6.35 -12.35
N GLN A 9 6.22 -6.21 -13.46
CA GLN A 9 6.83 -4.95 -13.85
C GLN A 9 5.79 -3.89 -14.19
N ASP A 10 4.69 -4.27 -14.86
CA ASP A 10 3.60 -3.36 -15.17
C ASP A 10 2.94 -2.82 -13.88
N LYS A 11 2.71 -3.68 -12.90
CA LYS A 11 2.19 -3.27 -11.59
C LYS A 11 3.18 -2.38 -10.83
N TRP A 12 4.45 -2.73 -10.85
CA TRP A 12 5.50 -1.94 -10.19
C TRP A 12 5.51 -0.51 -10.71
N ALA A 13 5.40 -0.32 -12.03
CA ALA A 13 5.43 0.99 -12.66
C ALA A 13 4.26 1.90 -12.26
N GLN A 14 3.17 1.35 -11.74
CA GLN A 14 1.99 2.10 -11.32
C GLN A 14 2.11 2.67 -9.90
N TYR A 15 2.88 2.03 -9.02
CA TYR A 15 2.97 2.41 -7.62
C TYR A 15 3.41 3.86 -7.37
N PRO A 16 4.40 4.42 -8.12
CA PRO A 16 4.80 5.81 -7.92
C PRO A 16 3.69 6.84 -8.17
N CYS A 17 2.62 6.45 -8.83
CA CYS A 17 1.46 7.31 -9.12
C CYS A 17 0.35 7.19 -8.07
N THR A 18 0.64 6.65 -6.90
CA THR A 18 -0.33 6.43 -5.83
C THR A 18 -0.53 7.68 -4.97
N ILE A 19 -1.75 7.88 -4.55
CA ILE A 19 -2.12 8.83 -3.50
C ILE A 19 -2.45 8.02 -2.26
N LEU A 20 -1.81 8.34 -1.13
CA LEU A 20 -2.14 7.74 0.16
C LEU A 20 -3.25 8.54 0.81
N GLU A 21 -4.30 7.84 1.24
CA GLU A 21 -5.45 8.47 1.89
C GLU A 21 -5.60 7.89 3.29
N PHE A 22 -5.47 8.76 4.29
CA PHE A 22 -5.49 8.37 5.69
C PHE A 22 -6.83 8.67 6.35
N ALA A 23 -7.17 7.82 7.28
CA ALA A 23 -8.18 8.05 8.31
C ALA A 23 -9.47 8.77 7.85
N PRO A 24 -10.45 8.07 7.26
CA PRO A 24 -11.77 8.66 7.12
C PRO A 24 -12.29 9.08 8.52
N PRO A 25 -13.06 10.15 8.65
CA PRO A 25 -13.72 10.89 7.57
C PRO A 25 -12.94 12.10 7.03
N GLU A 26 -11.81 12.45 7.63
CA GLU A 26 -11.07 13.67 7.25
C GLU A 26 -10.35 13.56 5.91
N ARG A 27 -10.16 12.33 5.40
CA ARG A 27 -9.57 12.04 4.08
C ARG A 27 -8.27 12.80 3.81
N LEU A 28 -7.34 12.70 4.76
CA LEU A 28 -6.03 13.31 4.62
C LEU A 28 -5.26 12.59 3.51
N ARG A 29 -4.77 13.34 2.53
CA ARG A 29 -4.15 12.79 1.33
C ARG A 29 -2.70 13.19 1.18
N ILE A 30 -1.86 12.24 0.80
CA ILE A 30 -0.47 12.48 0.42
C ILE A 30 -0.26 11.93 -0.99
N ASP A 31 0.06 12.81 -1.92
CA ASP A 31 0.31 12.46 -3.32
C ASP A 31 1.78 12.10 -3.49
N LEU A 32 2.07 10.81 -3.73
CA LEU A 32 3.44 10.31 -3.85
C LEU A 32 4.14 10.75 -5.14
N ARG A 33 3.43 11.39 -6.05
CA ARG A 33 4.03 11.98 -7.25
C ARG A 33 4.72 13.32 -6.98
N ARG A 34 4.57 13.86 -5.78
CA ARG A 34 5.09 15.19 -5.40
C ARG A 34 6.03 15.07 -4.21
N PRO A 35 7.02 15.95 -4.08
CA PRO A 35 7.85 16.02 -2.89
C PRO A 35 6.99 16.32 -1.65
N LEU A 36 7.38 15.77 -0.50
CA LEU A 36 6.74 16.11 0.75
C LEU A 36 7.05 17.54 1.14
N GLY A 37 5.99 18.32 1.31
CA GLY A 37 6.08 19.69 1.82
C GLY A 37 5.65 19.78 3.27
N ALA A 38 5.57 21.01 3.76
CA ALA A 38 5.09 21.28 5.12
C ALA A 38 3.66 20.80 5.37
N PRO A 39 2.70 20.92 4.41
CA PRO A 39 1.35 20.40 4.63
C PRO A 39 1.32 18.89 4.84
N GLU A 40 2.05 18.12 4.03
CA GLU A 40 2.11 16.66 4.13
C GLU A 40 2.77 16.21 5.44
N ARG A 41 3.83 16.90 5.85
CA ARG A 41 4.49 16.63 7.14
C ARG A 41 3.57 16.92 8.32
N ALA A 42 2.77 17.98 8.23
CA ALA A 42 1.77 18.30 9.23
C ALA A 42 0.69 17.22 9.33
N ILE A 43 0.25 16.66 8.19
CA ILE A 43 -0.69 15.53 8.15
C ILE A 43 -0.09 14.33 8.91
N LEU A 44 1.13 13.96 8.56
CA LEU A 44 1.81 12.83 9.21
C LEU A 44 1.99 13.05 10.72
N ALA A 45 2.41 14.24 11.12
CA ALA A 45 2.57 14.57 12.54
C ALA A 45 1.23 14.50 13.29
N SER A 46 0.14 14.96 12.69
CA SER A 46 -1.20 14.91 13.30
C SER A 46 -1.68 13.48 13.52
N LEU A 47 -1.18 12.54 12.73
CA LEU A 47 -1.51 11.12 12.83
C LEU A 47 -0.52 10.33 13.71
N GLY A 48 0.50 10.98 14.29
CA GLY A 48 1.56 10.29 15.01
C GLY A 48 2.51 9.52 14.11
N LEU A 49 2.57 9.86 12.83
CA LEU A 49 3.38 9.19 11.81
C LEU A 49 4.58 10.05 11.35
N ASP A 50 5.10 10.89 12.23
CA ASP A 50 6.32 11.67 12.01
C ASP A 50 7.60 10.86 12.30
N ARG A 51 7.52 9.55 12.22
CA ARG A 51 8.56 8.56 12.46
C ARG A 51 8.50 7.46 11.38
N PRO A 52 9.52 6.60 11.24
CA PRO A 52 9.49 5.56 10.21
C PRO A 52 8.27 4.64 10.32
N PHE A 53 7.63 4.41 9.20
CA PHE A 53 6.48 3.50 9.10
C PHE A 53 6.35 2.95 7.68
N ALA A 54 5.54 1.91 7.54
CA ALA A 54 5.24 1.32 6.24
C ALA A 54 3.75 1.41 5.92
N VAL A 55 3.42 1.51 4.65
CA VAL A 55 2.06 1.35 4.15
C VAL A 55 1.99 0.08 3.33
N LEU A 56 1.06 -0.80 3.68
CA LEU A 56 0.85 -2.05 2.96
C LEU A 56 -0.62 -2.46 2.98
N THR A 57 -0.97 -3.36 2.08
CA THR A 57 -2.31 -3.93 1.99
C THR A 57 -2.23 -5.45 1.99
N ALA A 58 -3.34 -6.13 2.23
CA ALA A 58 -3.48 -7.57 2.03
C ALA A 58 -4.37 -7.89 0.82
N GLU A 59 -4.86 -6.86 0.13
CA GLU A 59 -5.73 -7.03 -1.03
C GLU A 59 -4.94 -7.42 -2.28
N ASN A 60 -5.59 -8.16 -3.18
CA ASN A 60 -5.07 -8.52 -4.49
C ASN A 60 -3.63 -9.07 -4.44
N PRO A 61 -3.34 -10.14 -3.68
CA PRO A 61 -2.00 -10.70 -3.60
C PRO A 61 -1.48 -11.04 -5.00
N MET A 62 -0.19 -10.82 -5.23
CA MET A 62 0.48 -10.99 -6.53
C MET A 62 -0.11 -10.14 -7.66
N GLY A 63 -0.82 -9.07 -7.33
CA GLY A 63 -1.48 -8.24 -8.34
C GLY A 63 -2.67 -8.93 -9.01
N GLU A 64 -3.35 -9.79 -8.32
CA GLU A 64 -4.38 -10.71 -8.79
C GLU A 64 -5.56 -10.04 -9.49
N ASN A 65 -5.83 -8.77 -9.23
CA ASN A 65 -6.93 -8.05 -9.84
C ASN A 65 -6.56 -7.63 -11.28
N THR A 66 -6.58 -8.61 -12.19
CA THR A 66 -6.14 -8.44 -13.58
C THR A 66 -7.27 -8.49 -14.61
N GLU A 67 -8.52 -8.62 -14.19
CA GLU A 67 -9.65 -8.66 -15.11
C GLU A 67 -10.04 -7.26 -15.55
N ASP A 68 -10.02 -7.02 -16.88
CA ASP A 68 -10.33 -5.72 -17.44
C ASP A 68 -11.79 -5.32 -17.23
N GLU A 69 -12.70 -6.29 -17.31
CA GLU A 69 -14.13 -6.08 -17.11
C GLU A 69 -14.74 -7.22 -16.30
N PRO A 70 -14.58 -7.20 -14.97
CA PRO A 70 -15.16 -8.27 -14.14
C PRO A 70 -16.69 -8.23 -14.19
N THR A 71 -17.31 -9.40 -14.20
CA THR A 71 -18.77 -9.49 -14.00
C THR A 71 -19.11 -9.06 -12.58
N PRO A 72 -20.37 -8.66 -12.31
CA PRO A 72 -20.77 -8.33 -10.93
C PRO A 72 -20.51 -9.46 -9.93
N VAL A 73 -20.66 -10.72 -10.34
CA VAL A 73 -20.36 -11.88 -9.48
C VAL A 73 -18.87 -11.98 -9.19
N GLN A 74 -18.04 -11.84 -10.23
CA GLN A 74 -16.57 -11.87 -10.08
C GLN A 74 -16.09 -10.73 -9.18
N GLN A 75 -16.64 -9.54 -9.34
CA GLN A 75 -16.30 -8.40 -8.49
C GLN A 75 -16.69 -8.66 -7.03
N ALA A 76 -17.89 -9.18 -6.78
CA ALA A 76 -18.36 -9.49 -5.45
C ALA A 76 -17.49 -10.56 -4.75
N GLU A 77 -17.08 -11.59 -5.49
CA GLU A 77 -16.19 -12.64 -4.99
C GLU A 77 -14.80 -12.09 -4.66
N SER A 78 -14.26 -11.22 -5.52
CA SER A 78 -12.99 -10.55 -5.29
C SER A 78 -13.04 -9.67 -4.05
N ASP A 79 -14.08 -8.87 -3.90
CA ASP A 79 -14.29 -8.01 -2.73
C ASP A 79 -14.38 -8.82 -1.45
N GLN A 80 -15.07 -9.94 -1.48
CA GLN A 80 -15.20 -10.83 -0.33
C GLN A 80 -13.86 -11.45 0.08
N ARG A 81 -13.05 -11.89 -0.90
CA ARG A 81 -11.71 -12.39 -0.62
C ARG A 81 -10.81 -11.31 -0.03
N ASN A 82 -10.86 -10.10 -0.56
CA ASN A 82 -10.08 -8.97 -0.07
C ASN A 82 -10.51 -8.55 1.33
N ASP A 83 -11.80 -8.55 1.63
CA ASP A 83 -12.30 -8.28 2.98
C ASP A 83 -11.77 -9.30 4.00
N ALA A 84 -11.76 -10.58 3.63
CA ALA A 84 -11.22 -11.64 4.49
C ALA A 84 -9.73 -11.46 4.74
N ARG A 85 -8.95 -11.16 3.71
CA ARG A 85 -7.50 -10.92 3.81
C ARG A 85 -7.19 -9.70 4.67
N ARG A 86 -7.95 -8.63 4.52
CA ARG A 86 -7.82 -7.44 5.34
C ARG A 86 -8.09 -7.74 6.81
N GLY A 87 -9.12 -8.51 7.08
CA GLY A 87 -9.43 -8.96 8.44
C GLY A 87 -8.32 -9.79 9.06
N GLU A 88 -7.70 -10.68 8.28
CA GLU A 88 -6.55 -11.47 8.73
C GLU A 88 -5.33 -10.59 9.05
N LEU A 89 -5.04 -9.60 8.20
CA LEU A 89 -3.94 -8.67 8.44
C LEU A 89 -4.17 -7.86 9.71
N GLU A 90 -5.33 -7.29 9.89
CA GLU A 90 -5.66 -6.50 11.08
C GLU A 90 -5.63 -7.35 12.35
N ALA A 91 -6.12 -8.58 12.28
CA ALA A 91 -6.08 -9.52 13.41
C ALA A 91 -4.63 -9.86 13.80
N GLU A 92 -3.77 -10.08 12.81
CA GLU A 92 -2.33 -10.32 13.06
C GLU A 92 -1.68 -9.12 13.73
N LEU A 93 -1.96 -7.92 13.28
CA LEU A 93 -1.42 -6.69 13.86
C LEU A 93 -1.87 -6.50 15.31
N ARG A 94 -3.15 -6.71 15.58
CA ARG A 94 -3.69 -6.62 16.95
C ARG A 94 -3.09 -7.68 17.88
N LYS A 95 -3.00 -8.91 17.38
CA LYS A 95 -2.41 -10.03 18.15
C LYS A 95 -0.96 -9.76 18.52
N SER A 96 -0.21 -9.15 17.63
CA SER A 96 1.21 -8.85 17.82
C SER A 96 1.45 -7.51 18.56
N GLY A 97 0.41 -6.79 18.90
CA GLY A 97 0.53 -5.49 19.57
C GLY A 97 1.15 -4.41 18.69
N ILE A 98 1.02 -4.54 17.37
CA ILE A 98 1.59 -3.60 16.42
C ILE A 98 0.63 -2.43 16.21
N GLU A 99 1.16 -1.22 16.38
CA GLU A 99 0.40 0.01 16.15
C GLU A 99 0.14 0.20 14.65
N TYR A 100 -1.12 0.43 14.29
CA TYR A 100 -1.51 0.66 12.90
C TYR A 100 -2.73 1.57 12.80
N GLN A 101 -2.91 2.15 11.63
CA GLN A 101 -4.12 2.91 11.30
C GLN A 101 -4.47 2.71 9.83
N PRO A 102 -5.76 2.89 9.45
CA PRO A 102 -6.16 2.74 8.06
C PRO A 102 -5.43 3.72 7.15
N CYS A 103 -4.99 3.20 6.00
CA CYS A 103 -4.36 4.01 4.95
C CYS A 103 -4.62 3.33 3.61
N ASP A 104 -5.41 3.97 2.77
CA ASP A 104 -5.75 3.44 1.46
C ASP A 104 -4.75 3.92 0.41
N GLY A 105 -4.45 3.05 -0.55
CA GLY A 105 -3.75 3.42 -1.77
C GLY A 105 -4.77 3.72 -2.86
N VAL A 106 -4.73 4.92 -3.42
CA VAL A 106 -5.67 5.36 -4.45
C VAL A 106 -4.91 5.69 -5.72
N ALA A 107 -5.35 5.15 -6.85
CA ALA A 107 -4.78 5.53 -8.12
C ALA A 107 -5.04 7.01 -8.42
N ALA A 108 -4.12 7.66 -9.13
CA ALA A 108 -4.19 9.09 -9.39
C ALA A 108 -5.45 9.51 -10.16
N ASP A 109 -6.00 8.61 -10.99
CA ASP A 109 -7.26 8.83 -11.72
C ASP A 109 -8.51 8.58 -10.85
N GLY A 110 -8.35 8.05 -9.64
CA GLY A 110 -9.44 7.76 -8.72
C GLY A 110 -10.21 6.48 -9.01
N GLU A 111 -9.87 5.76 -10.09
CA GLU A 111 -10.63 4.56 -10.51
C GLU A 111 -10.28 3.30 -9.73
N TYR A 112 -9.17 3.29 -9.03
CA TYR A 112 -8.71 2.11 -8.30
C TYR A 112 -8.32 2.48 -6.87
N ARG A 113 -8.77 1.66 -5.92
CA ARG A 113 -8.51 1.84 -4.49
C ARG A 113 -8.22 0.50 -3.85
N GLU A 114 -7.18 0.44 -3.04
CA GLU A 114 -6.93 -0.68 -2.15
C GLU A 114 -6.95 -0.18 -0.70
N HIS A 115 -7.72 -0.85 0.14
CA HIS A 115 -7.70 -0.60 1.57
C HIS A 115 -6.45 -1.21 2.17
N GLY A 116 -5.74 -0.43 2.95
CA GLY A 116 -4.51 -0.86 3.58
C GLY A 116 -4.33 -0.25 4.95
N VAL A 117 -3.12 -0.38 5.46
CA VAL A 117 -2.74 0.11 6.79
C VAL A 117 -1.39 0.79 6.75
N ALA A 118 -1.24 1.82 7.58
CA ALA A 118 0.04 2.39 7.94
C ALA A 118 0.47 1.72 9.26
N VAL A 119 1.62 1.06 9.26
CA VAL A 119 2.10 0.28 10.40
C VAL A 119 3.45 0.79 10.90
N VAL A 120 3.59 0.91 12.20
CA VAL A 120 4.86 1.31 12.81
C VAL A 120 5.67 0.05 13.11
N LEU A 121 6.49 -0.33 12.14
CA LEU A 121 7.36 -1.51 12.18
C LEU A 121 8.71 -1.17 11.58
N PRO A 122 9.79 -1.85 11.99
CA PRO A 122 11.03 -1.80 11.20
C PRO A 122 10.81 -2.23 9.76
N ARG A 123 11.54 -1.61 8.84
CA ARG A 123 11.40 -1.83 7.39
C ARG A 123 11.38 -3.31 7.02
N GLU A 124 12.34 -4.08 7.51
CA GLU A 124 12.48 -5.50 7.17
C GLU A 124 11.31 -6.33 7.66
N GLN A 125 10.79 -6.02 8.84
CA GLN A 125 9.60 -6.71 9.37
C GLN A 125 8.36 -6.37 8.54
N ALA A 126 8.23 -5.12 8.10
CA ALA A 126 7.13 -4.72 7.22
C ALA A 126 7.20 -5.45 5.87
N VAL A 127 8.41 -5.61 5.30
CA VAL A 127 8.62 -6.38 4.08
C VAL A 127 8.21 -7.84 4.28
N MET A 128 8.62 -8.46 5.38
CA MET A 128 8.25 -9.85 5.67
C MET A 128 6.74 -10.03 5.84
N LEU A 129 6.10 -9.08 6.52
CA LEU A 129 4.64 -9.10 6.68
C LEU A 129 3.95 -8.99 5.32
N ALA A 130 4.39 -8.07 4.47
CA ALA A 130 3.84 -7.91 3.13
C ALA A 130 4.01 -9.18 2.28
N ARG A 131 5.15 -9.84 2.37
CA ARG A 131 5.39 -11.14 1.69
C ARG A 131 4.40 -12.20 2.13
N ARG A 132 4.10 -12.28 3.42
CA ARG A 132 3.13 -13.26 3.95
C ARG A 132 1.74 -13.06 3.35
N PHE A 133 1.39 -11.82 2.99
CA PHE A 133 0.12 -11.51 2.35
C PHE A 133 0.23 -11.39 0.83
N GLY A 134 1.34 -11.87 0.25
CA GLY A 134 1.52 -11.93 -1.20
C GLY A 134 1.64 -10.58 -1.88
N GLN A 135 2.03 -9.54 -1.17
CA GLN A 135 2.14 -8.20 -1.71
C GLN A 135 3.43 -8.00 -2.50
N LEU A 136 3.35 -7.34 -3.64
CA LEU A 136 4.51 -7.07 -4.48
C LEU A 136 5.46 -6.06 -3.84
N ALA A 137 4.92 -5.05 -3.17
CA ALA A 137 5.68 -3.94 -2.64
C ALA A 137 5.03 -3.33 -1.40
N ILE A 138 5.79 -2.51 -0.70
CA ILE A 138 5.31 -1.61 0.34
C ILE A 138 5.75 -0.18 0.02
N PHE A 139 5.05 0.80 0.58
CA PHE A 139 5.58 2.15 0.69
C PHE A 139 6.26 2.29 2.04
N TRP A 140 7.48 2.79 2.02
CA TRP A 140 8.28 2.97 3.23
C TRP A 140 8.58 4.45 3.45
N PHE A 141 8.24 4.94 4.63
CA PHE A 141 8.60 6.28 5.08
C PHE A 141 9.77 6.17 6.06
N ASP A 142 10.89 6.82 5.75
CA ASP A 142 12.10 6.72 6.56
C ASP A 142 12.20 7.81 7.66
N GLY A 143 11.16 8.61 7.81
CA GLY A 143 11.12 9.79 8.68
C GLY A 143 11.30 11.10 7.90
N ARG A 144 11.67 11.03 6.62
CA ARG A 144 11.89 12.20 5.75
C ARG A 144 11.16 12.12 4.43
N SER A 145 11.24 10.97 3.78
CA SER A 145 10.66 10.75 2.46
C SER A 145 10.15 9.33 2.30
N PHE A 146 9.29 9.14 1.30
CA PHE A 146 8.80 7.81 0.94
C PHE A 146 9.71 7.14 -0.07
N SER A 147 9.71 5.81 -0.01
CA SER A 147 10.33 4.94 -1.00
C SER A 147 9.37 3.80 -1.33
N LEU A 148 9.45 3.30 -2.55
CA LEU A 148 8.80 2.06 -2.96
C LEU A 148 9.80 0.92 -2.73
N VAL A 149 9.42 -0.06 -1.95
CA VAL A 149 10.29 -1.17 -1.56
C VAL A 149 9.64 -2.49 -1.95
N GLY A 150 10.38 -3.34 -2.66
CA GLY A 150 9.90 -4.65 -3.07
C GLY A 150 9.68 -5.58 -1.88
N ALA A 151 8.61 -6.35 -1.91
CA ALA A 151 8.31 -7.43 -0.98
C ALA A 151 8.42 -8.76 -1.71
N VAL A 152 7.36 -9.24 -2.39
CA VAL A 152 7.48 -10.37 -3.30
C VAL A 152 8.29 -9.98 -4.54
N ALA A 153 8.07 -8.77 -5.08
CA ALA A 153 8.88 -8.26 -6.17
C ALA A 153 10.32 -8.01 -5.71
N ARG A 154 11.27 -8.34 -6.56
CA ARG A 154 12.71 -8.22 -6.28
C ARG A 154 13.34 -6.95 -6.84
N ASN A 155 12.50 -5.99 -7.24
CA ASN A 155 12.95 -4.72 -7.78
C ASN A 155 13.76 -3.95 -6.72
N PRO A 156 14.82 -3.22 -7.11
CA PRO A 156 15.49 -2.30 -6.20
C PRO A 156 14.53 -1.25 -5.68
N SER A 157 14.74 -0.79 -4.46
CA SER A 157 13.91 0.29 -3.90
C SER A 157 14.09 1.58 -4.70
N GLU A 158 13.00 2.34 -4.81
CA GLU A 158 12.98 3.61 -5.53
C GLU A 158 12.52 4.73 -4.59
N LYS A 159 13.25 5.83 -4.56
CA LYS A 159 12.81 7.01 -3.84
C LYS A 159 11.61 7.66 -4.54
N LEU A 160 10.67 8.17 -3.75
CA LEU A 160 9.51 8.89 -4.24
C LEU A 160 9.59 10.36 -3.81
N PRO A 161 9.18 11.30 -4.64
CA PRO A 161 8.63 11.07 -5.98
C PRO A 161 9.68 10.57 -6.96
N LYS A 162 9.21 9.83 -7.95
CA LYS A 162 10.08 9.34 -9.01
C LYS A 162 10.51 10.51 -9.90
N ARG A 163 11.82 10.61 -10.16
CA ARG A 163 12.40 11.64 -11.03
C ARG A 163 12.28 11.27 -12.50
#